data_7eff18df5b7a88ae86a79965c86dcb22
#
_entry.id   7eff18df5b7a88ae86a79965c86dcb22
#
_cell.length_a   1.000
_cell.length_b   1.000
_cell.length_c   1.000
_cell.angle_alpha   90.00
_cell.angle_beta   90.00
_cell.angle_gamma   90.00
#
_symmetry.space_group_name_H-M   'P 1'
#
loop_
_entity.id
_entity.type
_entity.pdbx_description
1 polymer ?
#
loop_
_entity_poly.entity_id
_entity_poly.type
_entity_poly.pdbx_seq_one_letter_code
_entity_poly.pdbx_strand_id
1 'polypeptide(L)'
;MKTMGDAKNRQNGDSARKGSEAASDFFAVGTPLHAVRASYIRRPADELLFEALLAGRYAHVIAPDQSGKTSLIAATSERLKNNGASVAVLDLKQLGLREAGTDAGRFYYSVAYRILRQLRIRFELQPWWQDKAILSNRQRLHEFYSEIVLGQIKKPVVIIIDEVQCVEHLAFSDQLLTSVRSAHDARTTDPDFTRLSFALCGECDPSTIVDVPELSPFQVTQSIPLRDFNRDEIDLFATELNLPGSAAAVALERI
;
A
#
# COMPACT_ATOMS: atom_id res chain seq x y z
N MET A 1 47.33 50.99 18.28
CA MET A 1 46.12 51.11 17.46
C MET A 1 45.99 49.88 16.59
N LYS A 2 45.16 48.93 17.00
CA LYS A 2 44.73 47.79 16.16
C LYS A 2 43.21 47.63 16.31
N THR A 3 42.56 47.69 15.18
CA THR A 3 41.15 47.83 14.93
C THR A 3 40.35 46.57 15.36
N MET A 4 39.31 46.80 16.16
CA MET A 4 38.17 45.88 16.35
C MET A 4 37.33 45.90 15.09
N GLY A 5 37.04 44.73 14.54
CA GLY A 5 36.07 44.61 13.45
C GLY A 5 36.19 43.30 12.72
N ASP A 6 35.78 42.16 13.32
CA ASP A 6 35.43 40.92 12.57
C ASP A 6 34.82 39.86 13.50
N ALA A 7 33.72 40.18 14.15
CA ALA A 7 33.01 39.20 14.99
C ALA A 7 31.48 39.09 14.72
N LYS A 8 30.95 39.72 13.66
CA LYS A 8 29.48 39.73 13.42
C LYS A 8 28.99 38.95 12.21
N ASN A 9 29.87 38.26 11.46
CA ASN A 9 29.44 37.60 10.21
C ASN A 9 29.51 36.06 10.24
N ARG A 10 29.70 35.42 11.40
CA ARG A 10 29.70 33.96 11.53
C ARG A 10 28.43 33.36 12.14
N GLN A 11 27.51 34.15 12.70
CA GLN A 11 26.29 33.62 13.31
C GLN A 11 25.09 33.48 12.35
N ASN A 12 25.09 34.14 11.19
CA ASN A 12 24.00 34.06 10.22
C ASN A 12 24.14 32.88 9.23
N GLY A 13 25.26 32.22 9.16
CA GLY A 13 25.49 31.08 8.27
C GLY A 13 25.04 29.75 8.86
N ASP A 14 25.01 29.62 10.19
CA ASP A 14 24.70 28.35 10.87
C ASP A 14 23.21 28.12 11.08
N SER A 15 22.44 29.20 11.23
CA SER A 15 20.95 29.10 11.32
C SER A 15 20.29 28.79 9.97
N ALA A 16 20.85 29.28 8.86
CA ALA A 16 20.37 29.00 7.51
C ALA A 16 20.67 27.55 7.09
N ARG A 17 21.81 26.99 7.50
CA ARG A 17 22.13 25.55 7.24
C ARG A 17 21.29 24.59 8.06
N LYS A 18 21.03 24.87 9.34
CA LYS A 18 20.15 24.06 10.18
C LYS A 18 18.69 24.06 9.71
N GLY A 19 18.20 25.19 9.17
CA GLY A 19 16.86 25.27 8.57
C GLY A 19 16.73 24.47 7.27
N SER A 20 17.80 24.39 6.47
CA SER A 20 17.81 23.62 5.21
C SER A 20 17.91 22.11 5.43
N GLU A 21 18.65 21.65 6.43
CA GLU A 21 18.72 20.21 6.79
C GLU A 21 17.41 19.72 7.42
N ALA A 22 16.77 20.53 8.27
CA ALA A 22 15.47 20.19 8.85
C ALA A 22 14.35 20.15 7.80
N ALA A 23 14.40 21.00 6.78
CA ALA A 23 13.44 20.99 5.68
C ALA A 23 13.63 19.79 4.75
N SER A 24 14.87 19.34 4.50
CA SER A 24 15.13 18.16 3.66
C SER A 24 14.69 16.85 4.29
N ASP A 25 14.68 16.75 5.61
CA ASP A 25 14.17 15.57 6.34
C ASP A 25 12.63 15.56 6.46
N PHE A 26 11.98 16.69 6.30
CA PHE A 26 10.54 16.83 6.36
C PHE A 26 9.88 16.34 5.06
N PHE A 27 10.44 16.68 3.91
CA PHE A 27 9.90 16.26 2.61
C PHE A 27 10.59 14.96 2.13
N ALA A 28 9.78 13.92 1.93
CA ALA A 28 10.22 12.69 1.27
C ALA A 28 9.72 12.71 -0.18
N VAL A 29 10.51 13.23 -1.09
CA VAL A 29 10.18 13.21 -2.53
C VAL A 29 10.41 11.81 -3.08
N GLY A 30 9.37 11.21 -3.68
CA GLY A 30 9.46 9.89 -4.32
C GLY A 30 9.52 8.68 -3.37
N THR A 31 9.31 8.89 -2.07
CA THR A 31 9.22 7.80 -1.08
C THR A 31 7.94 7.92 -0.25
N PRO A 32 7.29 6.76 0.12
CA PRO A 32 6.12 6.78 0.98
C PRO A 32 6.41 7.42 2.33
N LEU A 33 5.52 8.30 2.78
CA LEU A 33 5.56 8.83 4.13
C LEU A 33 5.04 7.78 5.11
N HIS A 34 5.83 7.46 6.12
CA HIS A 34 5.38 6.62 7.22
C HIS A 34 4.58 7.45 8.24
N ALA A 35 3.59 6.83 8.88
CA ALA A 35 2.72 7.49 9.88
C ALA A 35 3.47 8.12 11.07
N VAL A 36 4.74 7.76 11.26
CA VAL A 36 5.61 8.29 12.34
C VAL A 36 6.28 9.59 11.95
N ARG A 37 6.29 9.98 10.66
CA ARG A 37 6.87 11.26 10.24
C ARG A 37 5.89 12.39 10.54
N ALA A 38 6.41 13.49 11.06
CA ALA A 38 5.64 14.72 11.32
C ALA A 38 4.88 15.24 10.09
N SER A 39 5.40 14.94 8.88
CA SER A 39 4.79 15.33 7.61
C SER A 39 3.60 14.47 7.16
N TYR A 40 3.23 13.40 7.87
CA TYR A 40 2.08 12.57 7.50
C TYR A 40 0.78 13.10 8.14
N ILE A 41 -0.10 13.65 7.33
CA ILE A 41 -1.42 14.11 7.76
C ILE A 41 -2.42 12.98 7.61
N ARG A 42 -3.08 12.62 8.71
CA ARG A 42 -4.15 11.62 8.71
C ARG A 42 -5.41 12.20 8.07
N ARG A 43 -6.02 11.40 7.20
CA ARG A 43 -7.30 11.68 6.56
C ARG A 43 -8.36 10.69 7.05
N PRO A 44 -9.65 10.95 6.85
CA PRO A 44 -10.70 9.98 7.19
C PRO A 44 -10.48 8.59 6.56
N ALA A 45 -9.85 8.52 5.39
CA ALA A 45 -9.47 7.27 4.73
C ALA A 45 -8.58 6.37 5.59
N ASP A 46 -7.70 6.95 6.42
CA ASP A 46 -6.81 6.19 7.32
C ASP A 46 -7.58 5.36 8.33
N GLU A 47 -8.62 5.95 8.93
CA GLU A 47 -9.44 5.25 9.91
C GLU A 47 -10.36 4.24 9.24
N LEU A 48 -11.02 4.64 8.16
CA LEU A 48 -11.92 3.77 7.41
C LEU A 48 -11.23 2.51 6.89
N LEU A 49 -10.03 2.65 6.30
CA LEU A 49 -9.26 1.52 5.78
C LEU A 49 -8.76 0.62 6.92
N PHE A 50 -8.23 1.22 7.98
CA PHE A 50 -7.75 0.48 9.14
C PHE A 50 -8.86 -0.34 9.80
N GLU A 51 -10.02 0.29 10.10
CA GLU A 51 -11.17 -0.39 10.72
C GLU A 51 -11.73 -1.50 9.83
N ALA A 52 -11.86 -1.25 8.52
CA ALA A 52 -12.33 -2.26 7.58
C ALA A 52 -11.44 -3.52 7.62
N LEU A 53 -10.13 -3.34 7.47
CA LEU A 53 -9.17 -4.45 7.42
C LEU A 53 -9.00 -5.14 8.77
N LEU A 54 -9.03 -4.40 9.88
CA LEU A 54 -8.97 -4.97 11.23
C LEU A 54 -10.19 -5.83 11.53
N ALA A 55 -11.37 -5.42 11.04
CA ALA A 55 -12.61 -6.19 11.13
C ALA A 55 -12.69 -7.36 10.12
N GLY A 56 -11.63 -7.63 9.37
CA GLY A 56 -11.59 -8.70 8.37
C GLY A 56 -12.39 -8.40 7.09
N ARG A 57 -12.88 -7.16 6.89
CA ARG A 57 -13.55 -6.77 5.64
C ARG A 57 -12.52 -6.53 4.55
N TYR A 58 -12.92 -6.80 3.32
CA TYR A 58 -12.14 -6.43 2.14
C TYR A 58 -12.40 -4.96 1.81
N ALA A 59 -11.39 -4.25 1.29
CA ALA A 59 -11.49 -2.84 0.96
C ALA A 59 -10.83 -2.52 -0.39
N HIS A 60 -11.21 -1.39 -0.99
CA HIS A 60 -10.45 -0.84 -2.11
C HIS A 60 -10.30 0.68 -1.97
N VAL A 61 -9.16 1.18 -2.47
CA VAL A 61 -8.81 2.60 -2.53
C VAL A 61 -8.46 2.92 -3.98
N ILE A 62 -9.41 3.45 -4.72
CA ILE A 62 -9.20 3.90 -6.10
C ILE A 62 -9.11 5.41 -6.10
N ALA A 63 -7.97 5.94 -6.50
CA ALA A 63 -7.70 7.37 -6.52
C ALA A 63 -6.62 7.70 -7.55
N PRO A 64 -6.56 8.94 -8.05
CA PRO A 64 -5.54 9.38 -9.00
C PRO A 64 -4.11 9.15 -8.52
N ASP A 65 -3.16 9.19 -9.44
CA ASP A 65 -1.74 9.15 -9.08
C ASP A 65 -1.39 10.36 -8.18
N GLN A 66 -0.39 10.19 -7.34
CA GLN A 66 0.06 11.20 -6.37
C GLN A 66 -0.97 11.64 -5.30
N SER A 67 -2.14 11.00 -5.20
CA SER A 67 -3.14 11.27 -4.14
C SER A 67 -2.71 10.84 -2.73
N GLY A 68 -1.55 10.18 -2.59
CA GLY A 68 -1.03 9.68 -1.31
C GLY A 68 -1.45 8.24 -0.96
N LYS A 69 -1.89 7.43 -1.94
CA LYS A 69 -2.25 6.01 -1.75
C LYS A 69 -1.16 5.21 -1.04
N THR A 70 0.08 5.30 -1.54
CA THR A 70 1.21 4.54 -0.98
C THR A 70 1.54 4.95 0.46
N SER A 71 1.38 6.23 0.80
CA SER A 71 1.54 6.71 2.19
C SER A 71 0.43 6.19 3.09
N LEU A 72 -0.83 6.19 2.63
CA LEU A 72 -1.96 5.58 3.33
C LEU A 72 -1.74 4.09 3.58
N ILE A 73 -1.27 3.34 2.57
CA ILE A 73 -0.92 1.92 2.68
C ILE A 73 0.16 1.70 3.74
N ALA A 74 1.22 2.49 3.72
CA ALA A 74 2.32 2.38 4.68
C ALA A 74 1.84 2.62 6.11
N ALA A 75 1.10 3.71 6.35
CA ALA A 75 0.53 4.07 7.65
C ALA A 75 -0.45 3.00 8.16
N THR A 76 -1.37 2.55 7.32
CA THR A 76 -2.34 1.50 7.66
C THR A 76 -1.65 0.17 7.97
N SER A 77 -0.64 -0.20 7.17
CA SER A 77 0.13 -1.45 7.37
C SER A 77 0.84 -1.45 8.73
N GLU A 78 1.42 -0.34 9.12
CA GLU A 78 2.08 -0.19 10.43
C GLU A 78 1.07 -0.31 11.57
N ARG A 79 -0.07 0.39 11.48
CA ARG A 79 -1.15 0.30 12.49
C ARG A 79 -1.69 -1.11 12.62
N LEU A 80 -1.94 -1.82 11.52
CA LEU A 80 -2.40 -3.22 11.53
C LEU A 80 -1.39 -4.14 12.20
N LYS A 81 -0.09 -4.00 11.89
CA LYS A 81 0.98 -4.78 12.54
C LYS A 81 1.03 -4.53 14.05
N ASN A 82 0.91 -3.27 14.48
CA ASN A 82 0.88 -2.88 15.89
C ASN A 82 -0.36 -3.41 16.61
N ASN A 83 -1.45 -3.69 15.88
CA ASN A 83 -2.66 -4.33 16.38
C ASN A 83 -2.69 -5.86 16.17
N GLY A 84 -1.53 -6.47 15.95
CA GLY A 84 -1.37 -7.92 15.94
C GLY A 84 -1.64 -8.61 14.61
N ALA A 85 -2.00 -7.92 13.54
CA ALA A 85 -2.17 -8.51 12.22
C ALA A 85 -0.82 -8.84 11.55
N SER A 86 -0.81 -9.85 10.69
CA SER A 86 0.26 -10.09 9.71
C SER A 86 -0.07 -9.36 8.42
N VAL A 87 0.83 -8.53 7.92
CA VAL A 87 0.56 -7.71 6.73
C VAL A 87 1.60 -7.96 5.64
N ALA A 88 1.12 -8.23 4.43
CA ALA A 88 1.93 -8.25 3.21
C ALA A 88 1.44 -7.13 2.27
N VAL A 89 2.37 -6.39 1.66
CA VAL A 89 2.08 -5.35 0.66
C VAL A 89 2.71 -5.76 -0.65
N LEU A 90 1.90 -5.96 -1.67
CA LEU A 90 2.33 -6.29 -3.02
C LEU A 90 2.23 -5.05 -3.90
N ASP A 91 3.34 -4.46 -4.25
CA ASP A 91 3.42 -3.46 -5.32
C ASP A 91 3.58 -4.20 -6.65
N LEU A 92 2.53 -4.17 -7.48
CA LEU A 92 2.51 -4.88 -8.76
C LEU A 92 3.51 -4.31 -9.77
N LYS A 93 3.86 -3.03 -9.68
CA LYS A 93 4.92 -2.42 -10.52
C LYS A 93 6.27 -3.13 -10.34
N GLN A 94 6.53 -3.63 -9.13
CA GLN A 94 7.80 -4.29 -8.79
C GLN A 94 7.85 -5.78 -9.17
N LEU A 95 6.79 -6.35 -9.73
CA LEU A 95 6.76 -7.78 -10.10
C LEU A 95 7.30 -8.05 -11.51
N GLY A 96 7.89 -7.06 -12.18
CA GLY A 96 8.50 -7.24 -13.50
C GLY A 96 7.50 -7.56 -14.62
N LEU A 97 6.27 -7.09 -14.52
CA LEU A 97 5.18 -7.38 -15.47
C LEU A 97 5.47 -6.97 -16.91
N ARG A 98 6.38 -6.02 -17.11
CA ARG A 98 6.78 -5.50 -18.43
C ARG A 98 8.08 -6.14 -18.96
N GLU A 99 8.68 -7.06 -18.22
CA GLU A 99 9.87 -7.76 -18.67
C GLU A 99 9.51 -8.76 -19.77
N ALA A 100 10.31 -8.79 -20.82
CA ALA A 100 10.15 -9.77 -21.91
C ALA A 100 10.24 -11.20 -21.34
N GLY A 101 9.21 -12.02 -21.61
CA GLY A 101 9.14 -13.40 -21.17
C GLY A 101 8.49 -13.62 -19.80
N THR A 102 7.82 -12.60 -19.20
CA THR A 102 6.99 -12.83 -18.03
C THR A 102 5.72 -13.59 -18.45
N ASP A 103 5.68 -14.88 -18.13
CA ASP A 103 4.49 -15.70 -18.28
C ASP A 103 3.62 -15.69 -16.98
N ALA A 104 2.40 -16.18 -17.11
CA ALA A 104 1.47 -16.28 -15.99
C ALA A 104 2.03 -17.11 -14.82
N GLY A 105 2.67 -18.23 -15.11
CA GLY A 105 3.22 -19.13 -14.07
C GLY A 105 4.28 -18.42 -13.23
N ARG A 106 5.20 -17.72 -13.88
CA ARG A 106 6.27 -16.95 -13.22
C ARG A 106 5.71 -15.79 -12.42
N PHE A 107 4.71 -15.10 -12.94
CA PHE A 107 4.04 -14.01 -12.24
C PHE A 107 3.38 -14.48 -10.94
N TYR A 108 2.55 -15.53 -11.00
CA TYR A 108 1.84 -16.05 -9.83
C TYR A 108 2.78 -16.66 -8.78
N TYR A 109 3.85 -17.33 -9.23
CA TYR A 109 4.92 -17.76 -8.34
C TYR A 109 5.55 -16.58 -7.60
N SER A 110 5.83 -15.47 -8.31
CA SER A 110 6.41 -14.27 -7.72
C SER A 110 5.47 -13.62 -6.72
N VAL A 111 4.16 -13.59 -6.98
CA VAL A 111 3.13 -13.13 -6.03
C VAL A 111 3.18 -13.95 -4.75
N ALA A 112 3.09 -15.29 -4.84
CA ALA A 112 3.16 -16.18 -3.69
C ALA A 112 4.48 -16.04 -2.92
N TYR A 113 5.61 -15.98 -3.62
CA TYR A 113 6.93 -15.81 -3.03
C TYR A 113 7.04 -14.50 -2.24
N ARG A 114 6.55 -13.37 -2.80
CA ARG A 114 6.56 -12.08 -2.13
C ARG A 114 5.70 -12.09 -0.86
N ILE A 115 4.52 -12.71 -0.91
CA ILE A 115 3.65 -12.88 0.26
C ILE A 115 4.38 -13.65 1.37
N LEU A 116 4.98 -14.79 1.06
CA LEU A 116 5.77 -15.58 2.01
C LEU A 116 6.85 -14.75 2.70
N ARG A 117 7.64 -14.01 1.89
CA ARG A 117 8.75 -13.21 2.39
C ARG A 117 8.28 -12.12 3.35
N GLN A 118 7.20 -11.42 3.01
CA GLN A 118 6.69 -10.32 3.85
C GLN A 118 6.01 -10.81 5.12
N LEU A 119 5.29 -11.93 5.04
CA LEU A 119 4.68 -12.57 6.21
C LEU A 119 5.69 -13.34 7.06
N ARG A 120 6.96 -13.42 6.61
CA ARG A 120 8.07 -14.14 7.28
C ARG A 120 7.77 -15.62 7.48
N ILE A 121 7.02 -16.21 6.56
CA ILE A 121 6.73 -17.64 6.54
C ILE A 121 7.96 -18.38 5.99
N ARG A 122 8.46 -19.37 6.75
CA ARG A 122 9.54 -20.26 6.30
C ARG A 122 8.92 -21.48 5.63
N PHE A 123 8.98 -21.51 4.31
CA PHE A 123 8.41 -22.56 3.50
C PHE A 123 9.16 -22.71 2.17
N GLU A 124 9.38 -23.94 1.73
CA GLU A 124 10.00 -24.24 0.43
C GLU A 124 8.93 -24.18 -0.67
N LEU A 125 8.72 -22.99 -1.22
CA LEU A 125 7.63 -22.74 -2.17
C LEU A 125 7.82 -23.50 -3.48
N GLN A 126 9.05 -23.62 -4.00
CA GLN A 126 9.29 -24.13 -5.34
C GLN A 126 8.81 -25.58 -5.52
N PRO A 127 9.17 -26.57 -4.68
CA PRO A 127 8.67 -27.94 -4.84
C PRO A 127 7.16 -28.01 -4.68
N TRP A 128 6.58 -27.30 -3.72
CA TRP A 128 5.12 -27.26 -3.52
C TRP A 128 4.40 -26.66 -4.74
N TRP A 129 4.95 -25.57 -5.30
CA TRP A 129 4.37 -24.90 -6.47
C TRP A 129 4.42 -25.77 -7.73
N GLN A 130 5.46 -26.60 -7.89
CA GLN A 130 5.61 -27.55 -8.98
C GLN A 130 4.65 -28.75 -8.82
N ASP A 131 4.49 -29.27 -7.63
CA ASP A 131 3.57 -30.37 -7.33
C ASP A 131 2.11 -30.01 -7.69
N LYS A 132 1.73 -28.76 -7.46
CA LYS A 132 0.41 -28.20 -7.80
C LYS A 132 0.29 -27.72 -9.26
N ALA A 133 1.19 -28.09 -10.16
CA ALA A 133 1.24 -27.58 -11.53
C ALA A 133 0.01 -27.91 -12.38
N ILE A 134 -0.74 -28.95 -12.03
CA ILE A 134 -2.01 -29.31 -12.69
C ILE A 134 -3.15 -28.33 -12.41
N LEU A 135 -3.06 -27.57 -11.32
CA LEU A 135 -4.05 -26.57 -10.95
C LEU A 135 -3.88 -25.28 -11.77
N SER A 136 -4.99 -24.59 -12.06
CA SER A 136 -4.91 -23.23 -12.58
C SER A 136 -4.22 -22.29 -11.58
N ASN A 137 -3.70 -21.15 -12.05
CA ASN A 137 -3.03 -20.18 -11.17
C ASN A 137 -3.94 -19.68 -10.05
N ARG A 138 -5.23 -19.46 -10.34
CA ARG A 138 -6.23 -19.08 -9.34
C ARG A 138 -6.39 -20.16 -8.27
N GLN A 139 -6.56 -21.42 -8.68
CA GLN A 139 -6.67 -22.54 -7.74
C GLN A 139 -5.39 -22.71 -6.91
N ARG A 140 -4.22 -22.57 -7.54
CA ARG A 140 -2.93 -22.67 -6.86
C ARG A 140 -2.74 -21.57 -5.81
N LEU A 141 -3.19 -20.35 -6.09
CA LEU A 141 -3.22 -19.28 -5.08
C LEU A 141 -4.20 -19.58 -3.95
N HIS A 142 -5.36 -20.16 -4.27
CA HIS A 142 -6.34 -20.56 -3.24
C HIS A 142 -5.73 -21.58 -2.27
N GLU A 143 -5.13 -22.65 -2.79
CA GLU A 143 -4.42 -23.64 -1.98
C GLU A 143 -3.26 -23.02 -1.19
N PHE A 144 -2.54 -22.09 -1.81
CA PHE A 144 -1.46 -21.36 -1.14
C PHE A 144 -1.98 -20.54 0.06
N TYR A 145 -3.10 -19.86 -0.09
CA TYR A 145 -3.70 -19.14 1.03
C TYR A 145 -4.18 -20.09 2.14
N SER A 146 -4.86 -21.17 1.79
CA SER A 146 -5.41 -22.14 2.74
C SER A 146 -4.29 -22.92 3.45
N GLU A 147 -3.49 -23.68 2.69
CA GLU A 147 -2.52 -24.61 3.24
C GLU A 147 -1.33 -23.89 3.91
N ILE A 148 -0.81 -22.85 3.27
CA ILE A 148 0.45 -22.25 3.69
C ILE A 148 0.21 -21.02 4.55
N VAL A 149 -0.52 -20.03 4.06
CA VAL A 149 -0.68 -18.76 4.78
C VAL A 149 -1.52 -18.96 6.03
N LEU A 150 -2.75 -19.45 5.89
CA LEU A 150 -3.69 -19.66 6.99
C LEU A 150 -3.37 -20.90 7.83
N GLY A 151 -2.68 -21.87 7.23
CA GLY A 151 -2.14 -23.03 7.93
C GLY A 151 -1.11 -22.64 8.99
N GLN A 152 -0.20 -21.71 8.67
CA GLN A 152 0.89 -21.29 9.55
C GLN A 152 0.57 -20.05 10.40
N ILE A 153 -0.31 -19.15 9.93
CA ILE A 153 -0.65 -17.92 10.65
C ILE A 153 -2.06 -18.03 11.22
N LYS A 154 -2.19 -18.03 12.55
CA LYS A 154 -3.49 -18.14 13.24
C LYS A 154 -4.11 -16.80 13.64
N LYS A 155 -3.38 -15.71 13.47
CA LYS A 155 -3.85 -14.33 13.66
C LYS A 155 -4.37 -13.73 12.34
N PRO A 156 -5.03 -12.55 12.36
CA PRO A 156 -5.48 -11.89 11.14
C PRO A 156 -4.33 -11.66 10.15
N VAL A 157 -4.61 -11.92 8.87
CA VAL A 157 -3.70 -11.71 7.75
C VAL A 157 -4.32 -10.69 6.81
N VAL A 158 -3.56 -9.67 6.46
CA VAL A 158 -3.97 -8.64 5.50
C VAL A 158 -3.00 -8.64 4.33
N ILE A 159 -3.52 -8.78 3.12
CA ILE A 159 -2.74 -8.64 1.88
C ILE A 159 -3.22 -7.37 1.17
N ILE A 160 -2.33 -6.40 1.03
CA ILE A 160 -2.57 -5.17 0.30
C ILE A 160 -1.95 -5.31 -1.09
N ILE A 161 -2.74 -5.14 -2.13
CA ILE A 161 -2.29 -5.16 -3.52
C ILE A 161 -2.33 -3.72 -4.03
N ASP A 162 -1.15 -3.13 -4.22
CA ASP A 162 -0.98 -1.78 -4.75
C ASP A 162 -0.73 -1.81 -6.26
N GLU A 163 -1.11 -0.73 -6.93
CA GLU A 163 -0.96 -0.54 -8.37
C GLU A 163 -1.72 -1.59 -9.19
N VAL A 164 -2.99 -1.85 -8.79
CA VAL A 164 -3.82 -2.90 -9.45
C VAL A 164 -4.01 -2.67 -10.95
N GLN A 165 -3.94 -1.42 -11.45
CA GLN A 165 -3.99 -1.13 -12.88
C GLN A 165 -2.81 -1.72 -13.67
N CYS A 166 -1.72 -2.11 -13.00
CA CYS A 166 -0.59 -2.73 -13.68
C CYS A 166 -0.91 -4.08 -14.32
N VAL A 167 -1.97 -4.74 -13.86
CA VAL A 167 -2.43 -6.01 -14.46
C VAL A 167 -3.44 -5.80 -15.57
N GLU A 168 -3.97 -4.61 -15.74
CA GLU A 168 -4.84 -4.27 -16.86
C GLU A 168 -4.13 -4.58 -18.18
N HIS A 169 -4.83 -5.18 -19.12
CA HIS A 169 -4.30 -5.64 -20.41
C HIS A 169 -3.33 -6.84 -20.38
N LEU A 170 -3.12 -7.48 -19.23
CA LEU A 170 -2.41 -8.75 -19.20
C LEU A 170 -3.39 -9.92 -19.43
N ALA A 171 -3.07 -10.82 -20.34
CA ALA A 171 -3.92 -11.98 -20.67
C ALA A 171 -4.25 -12.91 -19.48
N PHE A 172 -3.61 -12.71 -18.34
CA PHE A 172 -3.79 -13.51 -17.13
C PHE A 172 -4.22 -12.67 -15.91
N SER A 173 -4.52 -11.38 -16.09
CA SER A 173 -4.85 -10.43 -15.03
C SER A 173 -6.05 -10.85 -14.19
N ASP A 174 -7.09 -11.32 -14.86
CA ASP A 174 -8.35 -11.70 -14.24
C ASP A 174 -8.19 -12.76 -13.16
N GLN A 175 -7.23 -13.68 -13.35
CA GLN A 175 -7.00 -14.73 -12.38
C GLN A 175 -6.49 -14.22 -11.03
N LEU A 176 -5.71 -13.12 -10.99
CA LEU A 176 -5.28 -12.52 -9.72
C LEU A 176 -6.47 -11.87 -9.00
N LEU A 177 -7.19 -11.02 -9.68
CA LEU A 177 -8.33 -10.31 -9.10
C LEU A 177 -9.46 -11.27 -8.71
N THR A 178 -9.77 -12.24 -9.59
CA THR A 178 -10.75 -13.27 -9.28
C THR A 178 -10.30 -14.23 -8.17
N SER A 179 -8.98 -14.40 -7.92
CA SER A 179 -8.49 -15.14 -6.77
C SER A 179 -8.81 -14.46 -5.44
N VAL A 180 -8.81 -13.12 -5.42
CA VAL A 180 -9.24 -12.33 -4.25
C VAL A 180 -10.74 -12.55 -3.99
N ARG A 181 -11.57 -12.53 -5.04
CA ARG A 181 -13.00 -12.84 -4.92
C ARG A 181 -13.21 -14.27 -4.42
N SER A 182 -12.51 -15.26 -5.00
CA SER A 182 -12.62 -16.66 -4.57
C SER A 182 -12.23 -16.85 -3.10
N ALA A 183 -11.22 -16.12 -2.61
CA ALA A 183 -10.84 -16.15 -1.19
C ALA A 183 -11.92 -15.54 -0.27
N HIS A 184 -12.66 -14.53 -0.74
CA HIS A 184 -13.82 -14.01 -0.02
C HIS A 184 -14.96 -15.04 0.04
N ASP A 185 -15.30 -15.66 -1.08
CA ASP A 185 -16.40 -16.61 -1.18
C ASP A 185 -16.10 -17.89 -0.37
N ALA A 186 -14.84 -18.29 -0.27
CA ALA A 186 -14.39 -19.43 0.54
C ALA A 186 -14.73 -19.31 2.03
N ARG A 187 -14.96 -18.10 2.55
CA ARG A 187 -15.35 -17.86 3.94
C ARG A 187 -16.65 -18.59 4.36
N THR A 188 -17.48 -18.92 3.38
CA THR A 188 -18.74 -19.65 3.62
C THR A 188 -18.53 -21.14 3.88
N THR A 189 -17.44 -21.70 3.35
CA THR A 189 -17.15 -23.13 3.41
C THR A 189 -15.93 -23.45 4.28
N ASP A 190 -14.99 -22.51 4.38
CA ASP A 190 -13.79 -22.62 5.20
C ASP A 190 -13.66 -21.40 6.13
N PRO A 191 -13.98 -21.54 7.43
CA PRO A 191 -13.92 -20.45 8.41
C PRO A 191 -12.53 -19.83 8.55
N ASP A 192 -11.46 -20.54 8.21
CA ASP A 192 -10.09 -20.00 8.28
C ASP A 192 -9.90 -18.80 7.35
N PHE A 193 -10.62 -18.73 6.23
CA PHE A 193 -10.60 -17.57 5.32
C PHE A 193 -11.19 -16.30 5.92
N THR A 194 -11.94 -16.37 7.02
CA THR A 194 -12.40 -15.16 7.73
C THR A 194 -11.25 -14.35 8.31
N ARG A 195 -10.10 -14.98 8.55
CA ARG A 195 -8.87 -14.33 9.02
C ARG A 195 -8.07 -13.65 7.91
N LEU A 196 -8.39 -13.91 6.63
CA LEU A 196 -7.73 -13.32 5.49
C LEU A 196 -8.57 -12.17 4.93
N SER A 197 -7.95 -10.99 4.80
CA SER A 197 -8.55 -9.83 4.16
C SER A 197 -7.62 -9.22 3.11
N PHE A 198 -8.24 -8.53 2.15
CA PHE A 198 -7.51 -7.86 1.08
C PHE A 198 -7.86 -6.39 1.01
N ALA A 199 -6.87 -5.57 0.65
CA ALA A 199 -7.07 -4.22 0.16
C ALA A 199 -6.54 -4.10 -1.26
N LEU A 200 -7.33 -3.53 -2.17
CA LEU A 200 -6.97 -3.29 -3.56
C LEU A 200 -6.76 -1.78 -3.74
N CYS A 201 -5.57 -1.37 -4.16
CA CYS A 201 -5.24 0.04 -4.30
C CYS A 201 -4.71 0.32 -5.72
N GLY A 202 -5.13 1.45 -6.29
CA GLY A 202 -4.66 1.80 -7.63
C GLY A 202 -5.43 2.94 -8.28
N GLU A 203 -5.25 3.04 -9.58
CA GLU A 203 -5.94 3.97 -10.47
C GLU A 203 -6.54 3.16 -11.62
N CYS A 204 -7.75 2.70 -11.45
CA CYS A 204 -8.46 1.91 -12.45
C CYS A 204 -9.97 2.14 -12.36
N ASP A 205 -10.69 1.71 -13.36
CA ASP A 205 -12.14 1.58 -13.27
C ASP A 205 -12.49 0.19 -12.72
N PRO A 206 -13.05 0.10 -11.49
CA PRO A 206 -13.47 -1.17 -10.92
C PRO A 206 -14.47 -1.97 -11.77
N SER A 207 -15.17 -1.31 -12.69
CA SER A 207 -16.20 -1.94 -13.54
C SER A 207 -15.61 -2.63 -14.77
N THR A 208 -14.40 -2.26 -15.18
CA THR A 208 -13.79 -2.71 -16.45
C THR A 208 -12.53 -3.57 -16.27
N ILE A 209 -11.92 -3.53 -15.08
CA ILE A 209 -10.63 -4.21 -14.85
C ILE A 209 -10.73 -5.75 -14.81
N VAL A 210 -11.94 -6.29 -14.69
CA VAL A 210 -12.22 -7.74 -14.71
C VAL A 210 -13.28 -8.00 -15.79
N ASP A 211 -12.98 -8.90 -16.73
CA ASP A 211 -13.85 -9.21 -17.87
C ASP A 211 -15.23 -9.77 -17.45
N VAL A 212 -15.29 -10.53 -16.35
CA VAL A 212 -16.51 -11.13 -15.81
C VAL A 212 -16.92 -10.38 -14.53
N PRO A 213 -17.91 -9.48 -14.60
CA PRO A 213 -18.29 -8.62 -13.47
C PRO A 213 -18.65 -9.38 -12.20
N GLU A 214 -19.30 -10.55 -12.31
CA GLU A 214 -19.71 -11.40 -11.18
C GLU A 214 -18.51 -11.94 -10.40
N LEU A 215 -17.37 -12.06 -11.04
CA LEU A 215 -16.11 -12.50 -10.43
C LEU A 215 -15.24 -11.34 -9.93
N SER A 216 -15.70 -10.11 -10.11
CA SER A 216 -14.96 -8.93 -9.67
C SER A 216 -14.87 -8.87 -8.14
N PRO A 217 -13.66 -8.69 -7.57
CA PRO A 217 -13.50 -8.50 -6.14
C PRO A 217 -14.11 -7.18 -5.65
N PHE A 218 -14.27 -6.20 -6.53
CA PHE A 218 -14.82 -4.89 -6.17
C PHE A 218 -16.28 -4.95 -5.71
N GLN A 219 -17.02 -6.00 -6.05
CA GLN A 219 -18.38 -6.23 -5.54
C GLN A 219 -18.45 -6.62 -4.06
N VAL A 220 -17.36 -7.15 -3.51
CA VAL A 220 -17.28 -7.61 -2.11
C VAL A 220 -16.34 -6.76 -1.25
N THR A 221 -15.77 -5.72 -1.83
CA THR A 221 -14.88 -4.78 -1.15
C THR A 221 -15.63 -3.51 -0.75
N GLN A 222 -15.31 -2.98 0.43
CA GLN A 222 -15.75 -1.65 0.87
C GLN A 222 -14.93 -0.59 0.14
N SER A 223 -15.59 0.36 -0.53
CA SER A 223 -14.92 1.52 -1.12
C SER A 223 -14.49 2.48 -0.03
N ILE A 224 -13.21 2.85 -0.06
CA ILE A 224 -12.62 3.83 0.85
C ILE A 224 -12.27 5.08 0.04
N PRO A 225 -13.02 6.17 0.18
CA PRO A 225 -12.77 7.38 -0.58
C PRO A 225 -11.48 8.07 -0.07
N LEU A 226 -10.51 8.22 -0.95
CA LEU A 226 -9.29 8.99 -0.69
C LEU A 226 -9.43 10.34 -1.37
N ARG A 227 -10.02 11.30 -0.66
CA ARG A 227 -10.17 12.68 -1.13
C ARG A 227 -8.88 13.47 -0.98
N ASP A 228 -8.77 14.56 -1.73
CA ASP A 228 -7.71 15.54 -1.55
C ASP A 228 -7.74 16.16 -0.14
N PHE A 229 -6.64 16.75 0.27
CA PHE A 229 -6.55 17.45 1.54
C PHE A 229 -7.53 18.64 1.57
N ASN A 230 -8.23 18.80 2.68
CA ASN A 230 -9.02 20.00 2.90
C ASN A 230 -8.14 21.14 3.47
N ARG A 231 -8.72 22.34 3.55
CA ARG A 231 -7.98 23.53 3.99
C ARG A 231 -7.44 23.40 5.41
N ASP A 232 -8.19 22.82 6.33
CA ASP A 232 -7.76 22.65 7.73
C ASP A 232 -6.58 21.66 7.83
N GLU A 233 -6.59 20.60 7.03
CA GLU A 233 -5.49 19.62 6.93
C GLU A 233 -4.22 20.25 6.33
N ILE A 234 -4.40 21.16 5.39
CA ILE A 234 -3.31 21.93 4.77
C ILE A 234 -2.74 22.96 5.74
N ASP A 235 -3.59 23.64 6.51
CA ASP A 235 -3.15 24.61 7.53
C ASP A 235 -2.37 23.95 8.66
N LEU A 236 -2.71 22.71 9.04
CA LEU A 236 -1.91 21.87 9.94
C LEU A 236 -0.52 21.62 9.36
N PHE A 237 -0.44 21.29 8.07
CA PHE A 237 0.82 21.08 7.37
C PHE A 237 1.71 22.34 7.35
N ALA A 238 1.11 23.49 7.07
CA ALA A 238 1.80 24.78 7.08
C ALA A 238 2.33 25.15 8.47
N THR A 239 1.57 24.82 9.52
CA THR A 239 1.94 25.08 10.92
C THR A 239 3.14 24.23 11.35
N GLU A 240 3.15 22.95 11.01
CA GLU A 240 4.25 22.04 11.33
C GLU A 240 5.55 22.39 10.56
N LEU A 241 5.41 22.96 9.36
CA LEU A 241 6.54 23.44 8.55
C LEU A 241 7.15 24.75 9.07
N ASN A 242 6.56 25.44 10.05
CA ASN A 242 6.95 26.78 10.47
C ASN A 242 7.09 27.78 9.28
N LEU A 243 6.28 27.59 8.23
CA LEU A 243 6.31 28.49 7.09
C LEU A 243 5.62 29.81 7.44
N PRO A 244 6.23 30.96 7.10
CA PRO A 244 5.51 32.23 7.20
C PRO A 244 4.27 32.17 6.33
N GLY A 245 3.13 32.69 6.81
CA GLY A 245 1.81 32.56 6.18
C GLY A 245 1.71 32.89 4.69
N SER A 246 2.60 33.77 4.18
CA SER A 246 2.74 34.06 2.74
C SER A 246 3.39 32.94 1.93
N ALA A 247 4.31 32.18 2.50
CA ALA A 247 4.98 31.05 1.82
C ALA A 247 4.09 29.79 1.83
N ALA A 248 3.29 29.61 2.89
CA ALA A 248 2.28 28.56 2.95
C ALA A 248 1.21 28.76 1.86
N ALA A 249 0.70 29.98 1.66
CA ALA A 249 -0.30 30.27 0.63
C ALA A 249 0.21 29.97 -0.80
N VAL A 250 1.47 30.29 -1.11
CA VAL A 250 2.09 30.04 -2.44
C VAL A 250 2.35 28.53 -2.66
N ALA A 251 2.71 27.78 -1.62
CA ALA A 251 2.88 26.32 -1.74
C ALA A 251 1.54 25.62 -2.00
N LEU A 252 0.44 26.15 -1.47
CA LEU A 252 -0.93 25.62 -1.57
C LEU A 252 -1.60 25.89 -2.91
N GLU A 253 -1.20 26.91 -3.67
CA GLU A 253 -1.70 27.18 -5.03
C GLU A 253 -1.10 26.24 -6.10
N ARG A 254 -0.13 25.39 -5.72
CA ARG A 254 0.58 24.49 -6.64
C ARG A 254 0.37 23.00 -6.36
N ILE A 255 -0.45 22.65 -5.38
CA ILE A 255 -0.90 21.28 -5.08
C ILE A 255 -2.33 21.10 -5.57
#